data_d7925222ab98e0543d634ca3f2d81540
#
_entry.id   d7925222ab98e0543d634ca3f2d81540
#
_cell.length_a   1.000
_cell.length_b   1.000
_cell.length_c   1.000
_cell.angle_alpha   90.00
_cell.angle_beta   90.00
_cell.angle_gamma   90.00
#
_symmetry.space_group_name_H-M   'P 1'
#
loop_
_entity.id
_entity.type
_entity.pdbx_description
1 polymer ?
#
loop_
_entity_poly.entity_id
_entity_poly.type
_entity_poly.pdbx_seq_one_letter_code
_entity_poly.pdbx_strand_id
1 'polypeptide(L)'
;YESFGWDIPTYVHCSPVMRDQHNKMSKRHGDPSYEDLKAQGYLTDAILNYVALLGWAPKGERSEQEIFSLSELVEDFNIAGISKSPAIFDIEKLTYFNATYLRALAPEAFAKAAEPYIRQSVKNPAMDASAIAALLQARCEKLTDIPEKVDFFDKLPDYDVEFFTNKKSKTNAEVSRDMLE
;
A
#
# COMPACT_ATOMS: atom_id res chain seq x y z
N TYR A 1 36.31 8.59 -22.21
CA TYR A 1 35.61 9.50 -23.09
C TYR A 1 36.58 10.53 -23.69
N GLU A 2 37.27 11.32 -22.88
CA GLU A 2 38.24 12.32 -23.36
C GLU A 2 39.31 11.73 -24.31
N SER A 3 39.89 10.57 -23.94
CA SER A 3 40.90 9.89 -24.72
C SER A 3 40.44 9.43 -26.11
N PHE A 4 39.12 9.24 -26.28
CA PHE A 4 38.50 8.85 -27.55
C PHE A 4 37.87 10.03 -28.28
N GLY A 5 37.91 11.26 -27.73
CA GLY A 5 37.26 12.45 -28.29
C GLY A 5 35.72 12.36 -28.26
N TRP A 6 35.14 11.61 -27.36
CA TRP A 6 33.67 11.47 -27.19
C TRP A 6 33.13 12.51 -26.22
N ASP A 7 31.87 12.90 -26.40
CA ASP A 7 31.18 13.73 -25.45
C ASP A 7 31.07 13.06 -24.10
N ILE A 8 31.40 13.78 -23.02
CA ILE A 8 31.34 13.27 -21.66
C ILE A 8 29.87 13.29 -21.20
N PRO A 9 29.26 12.12 -20.86
CA PRO A 9 27.90 12.09 -20.32
C PRO A 9 27.82 12.73 -18.94
N THR A 10 26.63 13.19 -18.57
CA THR A 10 26.36 13.65 -17.21
C THR A 10 26.33 12.46 -16.25
N TYR A 11 27.16 12.46 -15.22
CA TYR A 11 27.20 11.43 -14.20
C TYR A 11 26.37 11.86 -12.98
N VAL A 12 25.47 10.99 -12.53
CA VAL A 12 24.72 11.15 -11.29
C VAL A 12 25.01 9.96 -10.39
N HIS A 13 25.52 10.23 -9.19
CA HIS A 13 25.76 9.20 -8.19
C HIS A 13 24.70 9.33 -7.08
N CYS A 14 23.71 8.45 -7.11
CA CYS A 14 22.65 8.41 -6.10
C CYS A 14 23.14 7.73 -4.82
N SER A 15 22.70 8.26 -3.68
CA SER A 15 22.92 7.63 -2.38
C SER A 15 22.15 6.30 -2.28
N PRO A 16 22.67 5.32 -1.52
CA PRO A 16 21.98 4.04 -1.34
C PRO A 16 20.71 4.22 -0.51
N VAL A 17 19.72 3.36 -0.76
CA VAL A 17 18.58 3.19 0.14
C VAL A 17 19.03 2.26 1.28
N MET A 18 18.75 2.69 2.51
CA MET A 18 19.13 1.99 3.73
C MET A 18 17.93 1.26 4.33
N ARG A 19 18.16 0.14 4.99
CA ARG A 19 17.17 -0.54 5.84
C ARG A 19 17.04 0.16 7.19
N ASP A 20 18.18 0.58 7.71
CA ASP A 20 18.33 1.29 8.99
C ASP A 20 19.55 2.22 8.91
N GLN A 21 19.92 2.85 10.02
CA GLN A 21 21.03 3.81 10.06
C GLN A 21 22.39 3.24 9.62
N HIS A 22 22.55 1.91 9.65
CA HIS A 22 23.85 1.27 9.44
C HIS A 22 23.88 0.29 8.26
N ASN A 23 22.73 -0.24 7.87
CA ASN A 23 22.63 -1.32 6.90
C ASN A 23 21.94 -0.87 5.61
N LYS A 24 22.57 -1.16 4.47
CA LYS A 24 21.95 -0.96 3.16
C LYS A 24 20.88 -2.02 2.92
N MET A 25 19.82 -1.64 2.22
CA MET A 25 18.85 -2.61 1.70
C MET A 25 19.53 -3.61 0.76
N SER A 26 19.19 -4.88 0.90
CA SER A 26 19.71 -5.95 0.07
C SER A 26 18.77 -7.15 0.02
N LYS A 27 18.49 -7.66 -1.18
CA LYS A 27 17.72 -8.91 -1.38
C LYS A 27 18.31 -10.10 -0.59
N ARG A 28 19.63 -10.13 -0.40
CA ARG A 28 20.30 -11.20 0.37
C ARG A 28 19.92 -11.20 1.86
N HIS A 29 19.44 -10.09 2.36
CA HIS A 29 19.00 -9.94 3.75
C HIS A 29 17.47 -9.95 3.90
N GLY A 30 16.73 -10.29 2.83
CA GLY A 30 15.26 -10.39 2.85
C GLY A 30 14.53 -9.06 2.65
N ASP A 31 15.23 -8.00 2.23
CA ASP A 31 14.56 -6.74 1.90
C ASP A 31 13.75 -6.90 0.60
N PRO A 32 12.52 -6.33 0.54
CA PRO A 32 11.62 -6.56 -0.57
C PRO A 32 12.12 -5.91 -1.87
N SER A 33 11.96 -6.63 -2.97
CA SER A 33 12.07 -6.08 -4.32
C SER A 33 10.75 -5.43 -4.74
N TYR A 34 10.74 -4.79 -5.92
CA TYR A 34 9.51 -4.27 -6.51
C TYR A 34 8.47 -5.39 -6.71
N GLU A 35 8.89 -6.56 -7.19
CA GLU A 35 8.02 -7.72 -7.40
C GLU A 35 7.44 -8.24 -6.08
N ASP A 36 8.25 -8.25 -5.02
CA ASP A 36 7.81 -8.65 -3.68
C ASP A 36 6.77 -7.67 -3.13
N LEU A 37 6.97 -6.36 -3.30
CA LEU A 37 6.00 -5.35 -2.90
C LEU A 37 4.69 -5.47 -3.69
N LYS A 38 4.75 -5.72 -4.99
CA LYS A 38 3.55 -6.01 -5.80
C LYS A 38 2.81 -7.25 -5.32
N ALA A 39 3.54 -8.32 -5.02
CA ALA A 39 2.97 -9.55 -4.48
C ALA A 39 2.32 -9.33 -3.10
N GLN A 40 2.82 -8.38 -2.32
CA GLN A 40 2.23 -7.94 -1.06
C GLN A 40 1.02 -7.00 -1.22
N GLY A 41 0.58 -6.73 -2.44
CA GLY A 41 -0.64 -5.95 -2.72
C GLY A 41 -0.45 -4.44 -2.78
N TYR A 42 0.80 -3.96 -2.92
CA TYR A 42 1.06 -2.55 -3.19
C TYR A 42 0.84 -2.19 -4.65
N LEU A 43 0.25 -1.03 -4.91
CA LEU A 43 0.07 -0.48 -6.25
C LEU A 43 1.40 0.04 -6.81
N THR A 44 1.62 -0.18 -8.10
CA THR A 44 2.81 0.33 -8.80
C THR A 44 2.99 1.83 -8.63
N ASP A 45 1.92 2.62 -8.77
CA ASP A 45 1.98 4.07 -8.67
C ASP A 45 2.39 4.53 -7.26
N ALA A 46 1.89 3.86 -6.22
CA ALA A 46 2.30 4.13 -4.84
C ALA A 46 3.77 3.81 -4.59
N ILE A 47 4.26 2.68 -5.11
CA ILE A 47 5.68 2.30 -5.02
C ILE A 47 6.54 3.32 -5.74
N LEU A 48 6.18 3.71 -6.97
CA LEU A 48 6.93 4.69 -7.77
C LEU A 48 7.02 6.04 -7.08
N ASN A 49 5.90 6.56 -6.59
CA ASN A 49 5.88 7.83 -5.86
C ASN A 49 6.75 7.76 -4.60
N TYR A 50 6.59 6.70 -3.80
CA TYR A 50 7.37 6.53 -2.58
C TYR A 50 8.88 6.45 -2.86
N VAL A 51 9.29 5.62 -3.85
CA VAL A 51 10.71 5.45 -4.21
C VAL A 51 11.30 6.74 -4.78
N ALA A 52 10.54 7.51 -5.56
CA ALA A 52 10.99 8.82 -6.04
C ALA A 52 11.38 9.73 -4.87
N LEU A 53 10.54 9.83 -3.85
CA LEU A 53 10.78 10.69 -2.69
C LEU A 53 11.86 10.16 -1.73
N LEU A 54 12.29 8.91 -1.85
CA LEU A 54 13.43 8.40 -1.07
C LEU A 54 14.75 9.07 -1.44
N GLY A 55 14.92 9.47 -2.69
CA GLY A 55 16.19 10.01 -3.16
C GLY A 55 16.07 11.37 -3.86
N TRP A 56 14.87 11.94 -3.89
CA TRP A 56 14.59 13.21 -4.54
C TRP A 56 13.57 14.01 -3.75
N ALA A 57 13.69 15.33 -3.79
CA ALA A 57 12.73 16.24 -3.19
C ALA A 57 12.24 17.24 -4.23
N PRO A 58 10.91 17.44 -4.36
CA PRO A 58 10.35 18.47 -5.20
C PRO A 58 10.76 19.87 -4.71
N LYS A 59 10.73 20.85 -5.60
CA LYS A 59 11.05 22.25 -5.30
C LYS A 59 9.90 23.15 -5.71
N GLY A 60 9.89 24.38 -5.20
CA GLY A 60 8.87 25.36 -5.53
C GLY A 60 7.53 25.10 -4.85
N GLU A 61 6.44 25.28 -5.57
CA GLU A 61 5.08 25.21 -5.00
C GLU A 61 4.70 23.83 -4.45
N ARG A 62 5.26 22.76 -5.02
CA ARG A 62 5.00 21.36 -4.58
C ARG A 62 6.01 20.82 -3.58
N SER A 63 6.84 21.68 -2.93
CA SER A 63 7.89 21.24 -2.00
C SER A 63 7.37 20.43 -0.81
N GLU A 64 6.13 20.63 -0.39
CA GLU A 64 5.49 19.93 0.71
C GLU A 64 4.54 18.81 0.26
N GLN A 65 4.40 18.61 -1.07
CA GLN A 65 3.55 17.56 -1.61
C GLN A 65 4.23 16.20 -1.44
N GLU A 66 3.47 15.21 -0.97
CA GLU A 66 3.96 13.84 -0.82
C GLU A 66 3.30 12.87 -1.81
N ILE A 67 2.08 13.14 -2.25
CA ILE A 67 1.35 12.26 -3.18
C ILE A 67 1.38 12.88 -4.57
N PHE A 68 2.01 12.19 -5.51
CA PHE A 68 2.21 12.64 -6.89
C PHE A 68 1.67 11.60 -7.87
N SER A 69 0.98 12.04 -8.90
CA SER A 69 0.80 11.22 -10.09
C SER A 69 2.14 11.05 -10.83
N LEU A 70 2.23 10.03 -11.69
CA LEU A 70 3.42 9.84 -12.51
C LEU A 70 3.69 11.04 -13.43
N SER A 71 2.63 11.70 -13.95
CA SER A 71 2.76 12.89 -14.77
C SER A 71 3.36 14.07 -14.01
N GLU A 72 2.94 14.30 -12.78
CA GLU A 72 3.52 15.33 -11.90
C GLU A 72 4.97 15.02 -11.55
N LEU A 73 5.31 13.76 -11.28
CA LEU A 73 6.70 13.36 -11.04
C LEU A 73 7.58 13.64 -12.25
N VAL A 74 7.10 13.35 -13.46
CA VAL A 74 7.83 13.61 -14.70
C VAL A 74 8.00 15.11 -14.94
N GLU A 75 6.97 15.91 -14.66
CA GLU A 75 6.99 17.38 -14.81
C GLU A 75 8.00 18.03 -13.85
N ASP A 76 8.00 17.61 -12.59
CA ASP A 76 8.78 18.28 -11.54
C ASP A 76 10.20 17.72 -11.40
N PHE A 77 10.45 16.51 -11.92
CA PHE A 77 11.74 15.86 -11.73
C PHE A 77 12.89 16.67 -12.33
N ASN A 78 13.88 16.92 -11.48
CA ASN A 78 15.12 17.55 -11.90
C ASN A 78 16.30 16.99 -11.09
N ILE A 79 17.48 16.99 -11.72
CA ILE A 79 18.71 16.48 -11.11
C ILE A 79 19.10 17.25 -9.84
N ALA A 80 18.79 18.55 -9.79
CA ALA A 80 19.12 19.39 -8.62
C ALA A 80 18.29 19.06 -7.37
N GLY A 81 17.19 18.30 -7.51
CA GLY A 81 16.38 17.77 -6.41
C GLY A 81 16.91 16.47 -5.82
N ILE A 82 17.88 15.81 -6.46
CA ILE A 82 18.44 14.55 -5.97
C ILE A 82 19.18 14.76 -4.65
N SER A 83 18.81 13.96 -3.65
CA SER A 83 19.43 14.00 -2.32
C SER A 83 20.83 13.41 -2.35
N LYS A 84 21.74 14.06 -1.63
CA LYS A 84 23.09 13.54 -1.38
C LYS A 84 23.17 12.63 -0.13
N SER A 85 22.13 12.64 0.69
CA SER A 85 22.05 11.83 1.91
C SER A 85 21.34 10.50 1.61
N PRO A 86 21.77 9.40 2.25
CA PRO A 86 21.02 8.15 2.21
C PRO A 86 19.62 8.31 2.80
N ALA A 87 18.65 7.61 2.22
CA ALA A 87 17.29 7.54 2.75
C ALA A 87 17.04 6.17 3.38
N ILE A 88 16.32 6.16 4.50
CA ILE A 88 15.89 4.91 5.14
C ILE A 88 14.54 4.50 4.56
N PHE A 89 14.44 3.23 4.16
CA PHE A 89 13.19 2.66 3.68
C PHE A 89 12.24 2.44 4.86
N ASP A 90 11.07 3.05 4.79
CA ASP A 90 10.00 2.97 5.79
C ASP A 90 8.78 2.30 5.17
N ILE A 91 8.47 1.07 5.59
CA ILE A 91 7.35 0.30 5.08
C ILE A 91 6.00 0.88 5.54
N GLU A 92 5.95 1.51 6.71
CA GLU A 92 4.72 2.13 7.21
C GLU A 92 4.36 3.35 6.36
N LYS A 93 5.36 4.16 5.99
CA LYS A 93 5.15 5.28 5.07
C LYS A 93 4.72 4.80 3.68
N LEU A 94 5.31 3.74 3.14
CA LEU A 94 4.86 3.14 1.89
C LEU A 94 3.40 2.63 2.00
N THR A 95 3.04 2.01 3.11
CA THR A 95 1.67 1.54 3.35
C THR A 95 0.67 2.69 3.40
N TYR A 96 1.02 3.79 4.05
CA TYR A 96 0.24 5.02 4.04
C TYR A 96 0.04 5.57 2.61
N PHE A 97 1.10 5.63 1.81
CA PHE A 97 1.02 6.03 0.40
C PHE A 97 0.06 5.11 -0.36
N ASN A 98 0.25 3.80 -0.24
CA ASN A 98 -0.58 2.82 -0.92
C ASN A 98 -2.07 2.94 -0.55
N ALA A 99 -2.37 3.09 0.74
CA ALA A 99 -3.72 3.32 1.21
C ALA A 99 -4.35 4.61 0.62
N THR A 100 -3.55 5.65 0.44
CA THR A 100 -3.99 6.91 -0.17
C THR A 100 -4.30 6.72 -1.65
N TYR A 101 -3.45 6.01 -2.39
CA TYR A 101 -3.72 5.67 -3.79
C TYR A 101 -4.93 4.77 -3.97
N LEU A 102 -5.10 3.73 -3.12
CA LEU A 102 -6.28 2.84 -3.16
C LEU A 102 -7.58 3.63 -2.95
N ARG A 103 -7.59 4.57 -2.00
CA ARG A 103 -8.74 5.42 -1.73
C ARG A 103 -9.05 6.41 -2.86
N ALA A 104 -8.02 6.85 -3.58
CA ALA A 104 -8.16 7.78 -4.71
C ALA A 104 -8.58 7.11 -6.02
N LEU A 105 -8.54 5.77 -6.12
CA LEU A 105 -9.03 5.06 -7.30
C LEU A 105 -10.52 5.32 -7.50
N ALA A 106 -10.94 5.40 -8.77
CA ALA A 106 -12.35 5.33 -9.09
C ALA A 106 -12.95 4.01 -8.56
N PRO A 107 -14.20 3.99 -8.05
CA PRO A 107 -14.80 2.81 -7.44
C PRO A 107 -14.73 1.56 -8.31
N GLU A 108 -14.91 1.70 -9.63
CA GLU A 108 -14.86 0.61 -10.61
C GLU A 108 -13.42 0.08 -10.78
N ALA A 109 -12.43 0.97 -10.73
CA ALA A 109 -11.03 0.59 -10.82
C ALA A 109 -10.58 -0.15 -9.55
N PHE A 110 -11.00 0.32 -8.38
CA PHE A 110 -10.77 -0.38 -7.12
C PHE A 110 -11.46 -1.74 -7.11
N ALA A 111 -12.74 -1.83 -7.49
CA ALA A 111 -13.50 -3.07 -7.53
C ALA A 111 -12.81 -4.11 -8.44
N LYS A 112 -12.33 -3.70 -9.62
CA LYS A 112 -11.57 -4.56 -10.53
C LYS A 112 -10.25 -5.06 -9.92
N ALA A 113 -9.53 -4.22 -9.20
CA ALA A 113 -8.28 -4.58 -8.54
C ALA A 113 -8.52 -5.50 -7.33
N ALA A 114 -9.61 -5.28 -6.59
CA ALA A 114 -9.97 -6.02 -5.39
C ALA A 114 -10.61 -7.40 -5.68
N GLU A 115 -11.30 -7.55 -6.81
CA GLU A 115 -12.07 -8.75 -7.14
C GLU A 115 -11.27 -10.07 -7.00
N PRO A 116 -10.03 -10.21 -7.53
CA PRO A 116 -9.25 -11.44 -7.38
C PRO A 116 -8.99 -11.80 -5.92
N TYR A 117 -8.83 -10.80 -5.05
CA TYR A 117 -8.59 -11.00 -3.62
C TYR A 117 -9.89 -11.32 -2.87
N ILE A 118 -11.00 -10.66 -3.20
CA ILE A 118 -12.33 -11.00 -2.66
C ILE A 118 -12.65 -12.46 -2.97
N ARG A 119 -12.44 -12.90 -4.22
CA ARG A 119 -12.72 -14.27 -4.65
C ARG A 119 -11.78 -15.33 -4.05
N GLN A 120 -10.73 -14.94 -3.32
CA GLN A 120 -9.94 -15.92 -2.54
C GLN A 120 -10.73 -16.44 -1.34
N SER A 121 -11.56 -15.63 -0.71
CA SER A 121 -12.37 -16.00 0.46
C SER A 121 -13.85 -16.19 0.09
N VAL A 122 -14.44 -15.30 -0.69
CA VAL A 122 -15.85 -15.34 -1.08
C VAL A 122 -16.04 -16.18 -2.34
N LYS A 123 -16.42 -17.46 -2.17
CA LYS A 123 -16.60 -18.42 -3.28
C LYS A 123 -18.01 -18.38 -3.88
N ASN A 124 -18.99 -17.88 -3.12
CA ASN A 124 -20.37 -17.80 -3.61
C ASN A 124 -20.48 -16.81 -4.78
N PRO A 125 -20.80 -17.29 -6.01
CA PRO A 125 -20.89 -16.44 -7.19
C PRO A 125 -22.07 -15.45 -7.15
N ALA A 126 -23.07 -15.71 -6.30
CA ALA A 126 -24.21 -14.81 -6.12
C ALA A 126 -23.85 -13.55 -5.32
N MET A 127 -22.72 -13.55 -4.60
CA MET A 127 -22.24 -12.37 -3.88
C MET A 127 -21.60 -11.39 -4.84
N ASP A 128 -22.11 -10.16 -4.83
CA ASP A 128 -21.59 -9.07 -5.67
C ASP A 128 -20.24 -8.57 -5.13
N ALA A 129 -19.18 -8.93 -5.85
CA ALA A 129 -17.82 -8.50 -5.49
C ALA A 129 -17.63 -6.98 -5.56
N SER A 130 -18.39 -6.27 -6.43
CA SER A 130 -18.30 -4.81 -6.53
C SER A 130 -18.93 -4.13 -5.31
N ALA A 131 -20.05 -4.65 -4.82
CA ALA A 131 -20.68 -4.17 -3.60
C ALA A 131 -19.76 -4.41 -2.38
N ILE A 132 -19.12 -5.58 -2.29
CA ILE A 132 -18.13 -5.88 -1.24
C ILE A 132 -16.95 -4.92 -1.34
N ALA A 133 -16.40 -4.70 -2.54
CA ALA A 133 -15.29 -3.79 -2.75
C ALA A 133 -15.60 -2.37 -2.29
N ALA A 134 -16.80 -1.85 -2.55
CA ALA A 134 -17.22 -0.53 -2.11
C ALA A 134 -17.18 -0.35 -0.59
N LEU A 135 -17.45 -1.41 0.19
CA LEU A 135 -17.36 -1.37 1.65
C LEU A 135 -15.90 -1.36 2.16
N LEU A 136 -14.96 -1.85 1.34
CA LEU A 136 -13.57 -2.02 1.72
C LEU A 136 -12.67 -0.85 1.36
N GLN A 137 -12.96 -0.11 0.29
CA GLN A 137 -12.05 0.87 -0.30
C GLN A 137 -11.49 1.87 0.71
N ALA A 138 -12.33 2.42 1.57
CA ALA A 138 -11.90 3.39 2.58
C ALA A 138 -11.01 2.80 3.69
N ARG A 139 -11.03 1.45 3.86
CA ARG A 139 -10.36 0.73 4.95
C ARG A 139 -9.24 -0.19 4.46
N CYS A 140 -8.98 -0.21 3.15
CA CYS A 140 -7.98 -1.06 2.55
C CYS A 140 -6.63 -0.33 2.52
N GLU A 141 -5.60 -0.96 3.06
CA GLU A 141 -4.23 -0.47 3.00
C GLU A 141 -3.40 -1.22 1.96
N LYS A 142 -3.68 -2.53 1.79
CA LYS A 142 -3.09 -3.39 0.76
C LYS A 142 -4.16 -4.32 0.21
N LEU A 143 -4.05 -4.68 -1.05
CA LEU A 143 -5.01 -5.60 -1.67
C LEU A 143 -4.97 -7.00 -1.04
N THR A 144 -3.81 -7.42 -0.54
CA THR A 144 -3.64 -8.71 0.16
C THR A 144 -4.32 -8.80 1.53
N ASP A 145 -4.75 -7.66 2.10
CA ASP A 145 -5.49 -7.66 3.36
C ASP A 145 -6.99 -8.01 3.16
N ILE A 146 -7.46 -7.98 1.90
CA ILE A 146 -8.87 -8.16 1.56
C ILE A 146 -9.40 -9.54 1.97
N PRO A 147 -8.74 -10.67 1.66
CA PRO A 147 -9.26 -12.00 1.97
C PRO A 147 -9.67 -12.19 3.43
N GLU A 148 -8.87 -11.68 4.36
CA GLU A 148 -9.13 -11.78 5.81
C GLU A 148 -10.29 -10.85 6.26
N LYS A 149 -10.52 -9.76 5.50
CA LYS A 149 -11.58 -8.80 5.82
C LYS A 149 -12.96 -9.20 5.30
N VAL A 150 -13.03 -10.27 4.47
CA VAL A 150 -14.27 -10.67 3.78
C VAL A 150 -14.62 -12.15 3.97
N ASP A 151 -13.87 -12.90 4.74
CA ASP A 151 -14.07 -14.34 4.96
C ASP A 151 -15.47 -14.67 5.53
N PHE A 152 -16.02 -13.78 6.37
CA PHE A 152 -17.33 -13.92 6.97
C PHE A 152 -18.51 -13.77 5.98
N PHE A 153 -18.29 -13.28 4.76
CA PHE A 153 -19.35 -13.17 3.75
C PHE A 153 -19.80 -14.53 3.22
N ASP A 154 -18.91 -15.50 3.18
CA ASP A 154 -19.22 -16.86 2.69
C ASP A 154 -19.61 -17.81 3.83
N LYS A 155 -18.92 -17.68 4.95
CA LYS A 155 -19.13 -18.51 6.13
C LYS A 155 -18.87 -17.70 7.40
N LEU A 156 -19.85 -17.68 8.29
CA LEU A 156 -19.61 -17.13 9.62
C LEU A 156 -18.52 -17.95 10.30
N PRO A 157 -17.49 -17.32 10.87
CA PRO A 157 -16.49 -18.02 11.65
C PRO A 157 -17.13 -18.64 12.90
N ASP A 158 -16.54 -19.74 13.37
CA ASP A 158 -16.86 -20.26 14.68
C ASP A 158 -16.34 -19.27 15.72
N TYR A 159 -17.23 -18.73 16.54
CA TYR A 159 -16.88 -17.79 17.59
C TYR A 159 -17.37 -18.30 18.95
N ASP A 160 -16.60 -17.99 19.98
CA ASP A 160 -16.92 -18.35 21.34
C ASP A 160 -18.16 -17.55 21.80
N VAL A 161 -19.04 -18.21 22.54
CA VAL A 161 -20.20 -17.59 23.17
C VAL A 161 -19.80 -16.45 24.12
N GLU A 162 -18.58 -16.43 24.63
CA GLU A 162 -18.03 -15.34 25.44
C GLU A 162 -17.99 -13.99 24.70
N PHE A 163 -17.92 -13.94 23.35
CA PHE A 163 -17.99 -12.70 22.59
C PHE A 163 -19.30 -11.91 22.79
N PHE A 164 -20.38 -12.58 23.19
CA PHE A 164 -21.65 -11.94 23.53
C PHE A 164 -21.67 -11.33 24.94
N THR A 165 -20.60 -11.54 25.72
CA THR A 165 -20.49 -10.99 27.07
C THR A 165 -19.82 -9.62 27.05
N ASN A 166 -20.55 -8.57 27.40
CA ASN A 166 -20.03 -7.22 27.47
C ASN A 166 -20.48 -6.55 28.78
N LYS A 167 -19.51 -6.27 29.67
CA LYS A 167 -19.76 -5.64 30.97
C LYS A 167 -20.40 -4.27 30.89
N LYS A 168 -20.06 -3.47 29.86
CA LYS A 168 -20.64 -2.12 29.69
C LYS A 168 -22.10 -2.16 29.25
N SER A 169 -22.41 -3.07 28.32
CA SER A 169 -23.77 -3.26 27.81
C SER A 169 -24.60 -4.18 28.70
N LYS A 170 -24.01 -4.80 29.73
CA LYS A 170 -24.66 -5.78 30.62
C LYS A 170 -25.27 -6.94 29.84
N THR A 171 -24.63 -7.36 28.73
CA THR A 171 -25.05 -8.51 27.94
C THR A 171 -24.26 -9.75 28.32
N ASN A 172 -24.89 -10.91 28.17
CA ASN A 172 -24.31 -12.25 28.23
C ASN A 172 -24.96 -13.08 27.12
N ALA A 173 -24.57 -14.33 26.97
CA ALA A 173 -25.06 -15.20 25.92
C ALA A 173 -26.60 -15.39 25.97
N GLU A 174 -27.17 -15.49 27.15
CA GLU A 174 -28.61 -15.65 27.36
C GLU A 174 -29.38 -14.37 26.93
N VAL A 175 -28.99 -13.22 27.50
CA VAL A 175 -29.60 -11.91 27.16
C VAL A 175 -29.44 -11.60 25.67
N SER A 176 -28.29 -11.94 25.07
CA SER A 176 -28.06 -11.68 23.64
C SER A 176 -28.93 -12.59 22.76
N ARG A 177 -29.18 -13.84 23.16
CA ARG A 177 -30.11 -14.73 22.46
C ARG A 177 -31.52 -14.18 22.49
N ASP A 178 -32.02 -13.83 23.70
CA ASP A 178 -33.35 -13.29 23.89
C ASP A 178 -33.61 -11.97 23.15
N MET A 179 -32.54 -11.23 22.80
CA MET A 179 -32.61 -10.02 22.00
C MET A 179 -32.65 -10.28 20.48
N LEU A 180 -32.22 -11.45 20.04
CA LEU A 180 -32.14 -11.83 18.62
C LEU A 180 -33.36 -12.66 18.18
N GLU A 181 -34.12 -13.23 19.10
CA GLU A 181 -35.41 -13.90 18.87
C GLU A 181 -36.56 -12.88 18.86
#